data_45a2ff8d881a0b25ff19407f1dac15c2
#
_entry.id   45a2ff8d881a0b25ff19407f1dac15c2
#
_cell.length_a   1.000
_cell.length_b   1.000
_cell.length_c   1.000
_cell.angle_alpha   90.00
_cell.angle_beta   90.00
_cell.angle_gamma   90.00
#
_symmetry.space_group_name_H-M   'P 1'
#
loop_
_entity.id
_entity.type
_entity.pdbx_description
1 polymer ?
#
loop_
_entity_poly.entity_id
_entity_poly.type
_entity_poly.pdbx_seq_one_letter_code
_entity_poly.pdbx_strand_id
1 'polypeptide(L)'
;MDSHITEWLNLILRWAHVFAGIMWVGATYYFTWLDGRFVELEEKAKANPAEKNPEKLVWMVHSGGFYLVEKEKNPRLMSQTLHWFKWEAGITWITGILLFALMYYHGSMLVSFEDSPISLKTAIWLSIGMITAGWVVYDLLWKFCKNEMLGVAISYALAVVAAYFSCKYFSGRGAYLQVAAMMGTIMAANVWMRILPAQRRMVAALKAGTAPNLEEGTRAKRRSKHNSFIVIPVVFLMISNHYPGTYGSPHNWIILSVLVLVGWIAAKIIRRA
;
A
#
# COMPACT_ATOMS: atom_id res chain seq x y z
N MET A 1 -7.49 15.37 27.24
CA MET A 1 -8.59 15.70 26.29
C MET A 1 -9.87 15.13 26.88
N ASP A 2 -11.00 15.84 26.74
CA ASP A 2 -12.29 15.34 27.19
C ASP A 2 -12.59 13.96 26.56
N SER A 3 -13.15 13.03 27.37
CA SER A 3 -13.45 11.66 26.93
C SER A 3 -14.43 11.61 25.77
N HIS A 4 -15.46 12.47 25.79
CA HIS A 4 -16.44 12.58 24.71
C HIS A 4 -15.81 13.06 23.40
N ILE A 5 -14.95 14.07 23.46
CA ILE A 5 -14.22 14.56 22.27
C ILE A 5 -13.33 13.47 21.70
N THR A 6 -12.63 12.73 22.56
CA THR A 6 -11.76 11.61 22.14
C THR A 6 -12.56 10.51 21.44
N GLU A 7 -13.72 10.17 21.96
CA GLU A 7 -14.61 9.14 21.39
C GLU A 7 -15.11 9.55 20.01
N TRP A 8 -15.63 10.79 19.86
CA TRP A 8 -16.07 11.30 18.57
C TRP A 8 -14.96 11.40 17.54
N LEU A 9 -13.78 11.88 17.93
CA LEU A 9 -12.62 11.92 17.05
C LEU A 9 -12.22 10.50 16.60
N ASN A 10 -12.21 9.52 17.50
CA ASN A 10 -11.93 8.14 17.16
C ASN A 10 -12.95 7.60 16.15
N LEU A 11 -14.25 7.83 16.37
CA LEU A 11 -15.30 7.37 15.48
C LEU A 11 -15.15 7.99 14.08
N ILE A 12 -15.03 9.30 13.99
CA ILE A 12 -14.95 10.04 12.72
C ILE A 12 -13.69 9.65 11.94
N LEU A 13 -12.52 9.62 12.62
CA LEU A 13 -11.27 9.26 11.99
C LEU A 13 -11.28 7.79 11.51
N ARG A 14 -11.86 6.88 12.31
CA ARG A 14 -11.98 5.47 11.94
C ARG A 14 -12.90 5.28 10.75
N TRP A 15 -14.05 5.94 10.74
CA TRP A 15 -14.98 5.89 9.62
C TRP A 15 -14.33 6.41 8.34
N ALA A 16 -13.71 7.59 8.38
CA ALA A 16 -13.00 8.16 7.23
C ALA A 16 -11.84 7.26 6.76
N HIS A 17 -11.08 6.68 7.71
CA HIS A 17 -9.97 5.77 7.39
C HIS A 17 -10.44 4.51 6.68
N VAL A 18 -11.48 3.86 7.21
CA VAL A 18 -12.03 2.63 6.63
C VAL A 18 -12.62 2.91 5.25
N PHE A 19 -13.42 3.98 5.10
CA PHE A 19 -14.03 4.32 3.82
C PHE A 19 -12.98 4.64 2.74
N ALA A 20 -12.01 5.50 3.05
CA ALA A 20 -10.93 5.83 2.12
C ALA A 20 -10.06 4.60 1.81
N GLY A 21 -9.82 3.74 2.80
CA GLY A 21 -9.09 2.48 2.64
C GLY A 21 -9.80 1.51 1.69
N ILE A 22 -11.11 1.35 1.82
CA ILE A 22 -11.92 0.53 0.91
C ILE A 22 -11.80 1.06 -0.52
N MET A 23 -11.92 2.37 -0.73
CA MET A 23 -11.76 2.97 -2.05
C MET A 23 -10.36 2.74 -2.62
N TRP A 24 -9.32 2.91 -1.81
CA TRP A 24 -7.94 2.70 -2.26
C TRP A 24 -7.66 1.24 -2.62
N VAL A 25 -8.08 0.30 -1.78
CA VAL A 25 -7.95 -1.14 -2.04
C VAL A 25 -8.73 -1.52 -3.30
N GLY A 26 -9.99 -1.08 -3.41
CA GLY A 26 -10.84 -1.33 -4.57
C GLY A 26 -10.20 -0.83 -5.87
N ALA A 27 -9.74 0.43 -5.91
CA ALA A 27 -9.05 0.98 -7.06
C ALA A 27 -7.77 0.22 -7.39
N THR A 28 -6.98 -0.17 -6.37
CA THR A 28 -5.73 -0.94 -6.56
C THR A 28 -5.98 -2.27 -7.27
N TYR A 29 -6.99 -3.03 -6.84
CA TYR A 29 -7.30 -4.32 -7.45
C TYR A 29 -8.04 -4.20 -8.77
N TYR A 30 -8.90 -3.21 -8.94
CA TYR A 30 -9.54 -2.91 -10.21
C TYR A 30 -8.48 -2.65 -11.30
N PHE A 31 -7.52 -1.76 -11.06
CA PHE A 31 -6.45 -1.50 -12.03
C PHE A 31 -5.47 -2.65 -12.18
N THR A 32 -5.28 -3.48 -11.15
CA THR A 32 -4.47 -4.70 -11.25
C THR A 32 -5.12 -5.72 -12.19
N TRP A 33 -6.43 -5.94 -12.05
CA TRP A 33 -7.21 -6.79 -12.94
C TRP A 33 -7.21 -6.24 -14.38
N LEU A 34 -7.51 -4.95 -14.53
CA LEU A 34 -7.55 -4.29 -15.85
C LEU A 34 -6.19 -4.37 -16.59
N ASP A 35 -5.08 -4.12 -15.86
CA ASP A 35 -3.73 -4.29 -16.43
C ASP A 35 -3.47 -5.76 -16.85
N GLY A 36 -3.97 -6.73 -16.10
CA GLY A 36 -3.91 -8.15 -16.44
C GLY A 36 -4.62 -8.44 -17.76
N ARG A 37 -5.84 -7.92 -17.95
CA ARG A 37 -6.59 -8.09 -19.21
C ARG A 37 -5.83 -7.49 -20.41
N PHE A 38 -5.22 -6.32 -20.26
CA PHE A 38 -4.39 -5.75 -21.35
C PHE A 38 -3.14 -6.57 -21.67
N VAL A 39 -2.50 -7.18 -20.66
CA VAL A 39 -1.37 -8.10 -20.90
C VAL A 39 -1.81 -9.30 -21.72
N GLU A 40 -2.96 -9.91 -21.38
CA GLU A 40 -3.50 -11.04 -22.14
C GLU A 40 -3.83 -10.69 -23.59
N LEU A 41 -4.42 -9.50 -23.83
CA LEU A 41 -4.68 -9.03 -25.19
C LEU A 41 -3.37 -8.80 -25.96
N GLU A 42 -2.35 -8.21 -25.32
CA GLU A 42 -1.02 -8.05 -25.92
C GLU A 42 -0.35 -9.41 -26.25
N GLU A 43 -0.52 -10.42 -25.39
CA GLU A 43 0.02 -11.76 -25.61
C GLU A 43 -0.71 -12.50 -26.74
N LYS A 44 -2.05 -12.41 -26.80
CA LYS A 44 -2.85 -12.96 -27.90
C LYS A 44 -2.46 -12.34 -29.26
N ALA A 45 -2.32 -11.01 -29.28
CA ALA A 45 -1.88 -10.32 -30.50
C ALA A 45 -0.48 -10.75 -30.98
N LYS A 46 0.45 -11.01 -30.06
CA LYS A 46 1.79 -11.55 -30.39
C LYS A 46 1.74 -13.00 -30.87
N ALA A 47 0.84 -13.81 -30.30
CA ALA A 47 0.69 -15.21 -30.70
C ALA A 47 0.05 -15.37 -32.08
N ASN A 48 -0.74 -14.39 -32.54
CA ASN A 48 -1.40 -14.39 -33.85
C ASN A 48 -1.05 -13.13 -34.69
N PRO A 49 0.20 -13.01 -35.18
CA PRO A 49 0.64 -11.81 -35.94
C PRO A 49 -0.09 -11.59 -37.27
N ALA A 50 -0.79 -12.61 -37.76
CA ALA A 50 -1.56 -12.53 -39.02
C ALA A 50 -2.93 -11.85 -38.84
N GLU A 51 -3.37 -11.64 -37.61
CA GLU A 51 -4.62 -10.96 -37.31
C GLU A 51 -4.54 -9.46 -37.63
N LYS A 52 -5.30 -9.03 -38.62
CA LYS A 52 -5.25 -7.64 -39.11
C LYS A 52 -5.74 -6.61 -38.09
N ASN A 53 -6.66 -6.97 -37.19
CA ASN A 53 -7.24 -6.09 -36.17
C ASN A 53 -7.29 -6.80 -34.80
N PRO A 54 -6.16 -6.95 -34.09
CA PRO A 54 -6.18 -7.55 -32.77
C PRO A 54 -7.02 -6.71 -31.79
N GLU A 55 -7.75 -7.40 -30.93
CA GLU A 55 -8.57 -6.72 -29.90
C GLU A 55 -7.69 -5.91 -28.96
N LYS A 56 -8.00 -4.63 -28.77
CA LYS A 56 -7.27 -3.67 -27.93
C LYS A 56 -8.09 -3.11 -26.78
N LEU A 57 -9.35 -3.52 -26.71
CA LEU A 57 -10.37 -2.93 -25.86
C LEU A 57 -10.81 -3.92 -24.80
N VAL A 58 -10.97 -3.44 -23.57
CA VAL A 58 -11.53 -4.23 -22.46
C VAL A 58 -12.97 -3.78 -22.22
N TRP A 59 -13.91 -4.68 -22.44
CA TRP A 59 -15.33 -4.47 -22.19
C TRP A 59 -15.69 -4.81 -20.76
N MET A 60 -16.49 -3.97 -20.14
CA MET A 60 -16.98 -4.18 -18.78
C MET A 60 -18.47 -3.83 -18.70
N VAL A 61 -19.18 -4.49 -17.80
CA VAL A 61 -20.57 -4.19 -17.45
C VAL A 61 -20.63 -3.86 -15.97
N HIS A 62 -21.20 -2.71 -15.65
CA HIS A 62 -21.44 -2.32 -14.25
C HIS A 62 -22.65 -1.40 -14.16
N SER A 63 -23.51 -1.60 -13.15
CA SER A 63 -24.71 -0.78 -12.89
C SER A 63 -25.60 -0.57 -14.12
N GLY A 64 -25.76 -1.60 -14.95
CA GLY A 64 -26.57 -1.54 -16.17
C GLY A 64 -25.92 -0.80 -17.35
N GLY A 65 -24.69 -0.32 -17.20
CA GLY A 65 -23.91 0.35 -18.26
C GLY A 65 -22.84 -0.55 -18.85
N PHE A 66 -22.51 -0.32 -20.12
CA PHE A 66 -21.38 -0.93 -20.80
C PHE A 66 -20.23 0.05 -20.85
N TYR A 67 -19.07 -0.38 -20.38
CA TYR A 67 -17.85 0.44 -20.33
C TYR A 67 -16.81 -0.17 -21.25
N LEU A 68 -16.15 0.70 -21.99
CA LEU A 68 -15.10 0.34 -22.91
C LEU A 68 -13.83 1.08 -22.51
N VAL A 69 -12.76 0.33 -22.23
CA VAL A 69 -11.49 0.90 -21.84
C VAL A 69 -10.42 0.53 -22.85
N GLU A 70 -9.70 1.54 -23.32
CA GLU A 70 -8.51 1.42 -24.14
C GLU A 70 -7.29 1.89 -23.37
N LYS A 71 -6.15 1.19 -23.56
CA LYS A 71 -4.89 1.56 -22.94
C LYS A 71 -3.91 2.07 -24.00
N GLU A 72 -3.67 3.36 -23.99
CA GLU A 72 -2.70 4.00 -24.86
C GLU A 72 -1.37 4.24 -24.14
N LYS A 73 -0.26 3.87 -24.78
CA LYS A 73 1.10 4.13 -24.27
C LYS A 73 1.57 5.55 -24.56
N ASN A 74 1.19 6.09 -25.71
CA ASN A 74 1.53 7.45 -26.19
C ASN A 74 0.30 8.11 -26.81
N PRO A 75 -0.63 8.61 -25.98
CA PRO A 75 -1.83 9.25 -26.49
C PRO A 75 -1.48 10.52 -27.28
N ARG A 76 -1.95 10.60 -28.52
CA ARG A 76 -1.75 11.79 -29.38
C ARG A 76 -2.66 12.95 -28.96
N LEU A 77 -3.86 12.64 -28.47
CA LEU A 77 -4.81 13.59 -27.93
C LEU A 77 -5.06 13.23 -26.47
N MET A 78 -4.60 14.08 -25.57
CA MET A 78 -4.85 13.91 -24.15
C MET A 78 -6.01 14.79 -23.73
N SER A 79 -7.00 14.19 -23.03
CA SER A 79 -8.07 14.96 -22.41
C SER A 79 -7.49 16.03 -21.48
N GLN A 80 -8.10 17.22 -21.46
CA GLN A 80 -7.68 18.28 -20.55
C GLN A 80 -7.94 17.91 -19.10
N THR A 81 -8.95 17.09 -18.83
CA THR A 81 -9.32 16.64 -17.47
C THR A 81 -8.85 15.21 -17.26
N LEU A 82 -7.84 15.05 -16.39
CA LEU A 82 -7.33 13.75 -15.97
C LEU A 82 -7.75 13.49 -14.53
N HIS A 83 -8.33 12.32 -14.27
CA HIS A 83 -8.57 11.88 -12.91
C HIS A 83 -7.28 11.28 -12.33
N TRP A 84 -6.90 11.74 -11.13
CA TRP A 84 -5.71 11.30 -10.41
C TRP A 84 -6.12 10.53 -9.16
N PHE A 85 -5.93 9.21 -9.18
CA PHE A 85 -6.17 8.34 -8.05
C PHE A 85 -5.09 8.55 -6.97
N LYS A 86 -5.27 9.55 -6.13
CA LYS A 86 -4.28 9.96 -5.11
C LYS A 86 -4.88 10.25 -3.74
N TRP A 87 -6.10 10.79 -3.70
CA TRP A 87 -6.71 11.21 -2.45
C TRP A 87 -7.17 10.03 -1.62
N GLU A 88 -7.52 8.92 -2.22
CA GLU A 88 -7.82 7.66 -1.56
C GLU A 88 -6.63 7.23 -0.69
N ALA A 89 -5.43 7.25 -1.25
CA ALA A 89 -4.19 6.95 -0.51
C ALA A 89 -3.87 8.04 0.53
N GLY A 90 -4.04 9.33 0.16
CA GLY A 90 -3.75 10.46 1.05
C GLY A 90 -4.65 10.49 2.28
N ILE A 91 -5.95 10.39 2.09
CA ILE A 91 -6.94 10.42 3.19
C ILE A 91 -6.76 9.17 4.07
N THR A 92 -6.57 7.99 3.47
CA THR A 92 -6.31 6.77 4.25
C THR A 92 -5.09 6.94 5.14
N TRP A 93 -3.98 7.46 4.62
CA TRP A 93 -2.76 7.65 5.40
C TRP A 93 -2.91 8.71 6.50
N ILE A 94 -3.46 9.88 6.17
CA ILE A 94 -3.64 10.98 7.13
C ILE A 94 -4.54 10.52 8.29
N THR A 95 -5.70 9.96 7.98
CA THR A 95 -6.63 9.49 9.02
C THR A 95 -6.06 8.32 9.81
N GLY A 96 -5.29 7.44 9.17
CA GLY A 96 -4.60 6.33 9.82
C GLY A 96 -3.54 6.79 10.82
N ILE A 97 -2.69 7.74 10.46
CA ILE A 97 -1.68 8.31 11.37
C ILE A 97 -2.33 9.09 12.51
N LEU A 98 -3.37 9.87 12.24
CA LEU A 98 -4.11 10.57 13.29
C LEU A 98 -4.79 9.60 14.25
N LEU A 99 -5.39 8.53 13.74
CA LEU A 99 -6.02 7.49 14.54
C LEU A 99 -4.97 6.73 15.40
N PHE A 100 -3.82 6.41 14.80
CA PHE A 100 -2.72 5.77 15.50
C PHE A 100 -2.19 6.67 16.63
N ALA A 101 -1.97 7.95 16.36
CA ALA A 101 -1.53 8.91 17.37
C ALA A 101 -2.57 9.07 18.49
N LEU A 102 -3.85 9.16 18.14
CA LEU A 102 -4.94 9.30 19.12
C LEU A 102 -5.02 8.10 20.06
N MET A 103 -4.96 6.88 19.52
CA MET A 103 -5.15 5.65 20.30
C MET A 103 -3.87 5.19 20.99
N TYR A 104 -2.73 5.22 20.28
CA TYR A 104 -1.49 4.59 20.75
C TYR A 104 -0.53 5.56 21.42
N TYR A 105 -0.51 6.83 21.01
CA TYR A 105 0.34 7.83 21.67
C TYR A 105 -0.42 8.55 22.77
N HIS A 106 -1.54 9.17 22.45
CA HIS A 106 -2.33 9.90 23.45
C HIS A 106 -3.09 8.95 24.41
N GLY A 107 -3.72 7.91 23.86
CA GLY A 107 -4.42 6.86 24.64
C GLY A 107 -3.49 5.85 25.31
N SER A 108 -2.16 6.02 25.18
CA SER A 108 -1.13 5.22 25.85
C SER A 108 -1.17 3.70 25.57
N MET A 109 -1.86 3.28 24.50
CA MET A 109 -2.02 1.84 24.18
C MET A 109 -0.78 1.24 23.49
N LEU A 110 0.26 2.06 23.22
CA LEU A 110 1.47 1.59 22.53
C LEU A 110 2.30 0.65 23.40
N VAL A 111 2.28 0.81 24.70
CA VAL A 111 3.02 0.00 25.66
C VAL A 111 2.08 -0.67 26.65
N SER A 112 2.51 -1.80 27.26
CA SER A 112 1.84 -2.40 28.39
C SER A 112 2.34 -1.72 29.67
N PHE A 113 1.44 -1.27 30.54
CA PHE A 113 1.82 -0.50 31.74
C PHE A 113 2.60 -1.35 32.76
N GLU A 114 2.37 -2.66 32.78
CA GLU A 114 2.96 -3.54 33.81
C GLU A 114 4.31 -4.14 33.38
N ASP A 115 4.50 -4.42 32.09
CA ASP A 115 5.64 -5.22 31.59
C ASP A 115 6.46 -4.54 30.49
N SER A 116 6.30 -3.22 30.28
CA SER A 116 7.01 -2.57 29.19
C SER A 116 8.48 -2.32 29.52
N PRO A 117 9.43 -2.77 28.69
CA PRO A 117 10.86 -2.53 28.92
C PRO A 117 11.27 -1.07 28.69
N ILE A 118 10.39 -0.22 28.14
CA ILE A 118 10.65 1.18 27.82
C ILE A 118 9.47 2.08 28.21
N SER A 119 9.79 3.35 28.49
CA SER A 119 8.77 4.35 28.79
C SER A 119 7.90 4.65 27.55
N LEU A 120 6.65 5.10 27.77
CA LEU A 120 5.75 5.53 26.67
C LEU A 120 6.42 6.59 25.77
N LYS A 121 7.12 7.57 26.35
CA LYS A 121 7.82 8.61 25.58
C LYS A 121 8.89 8.01 24.67
N THR A 122 9.68 7.07 25.18
CA THR A 122 10.69 6.35 24.38
C THR A 122 10.04 5.53 23.29
N ALA A 123 8.93 4.82 23.62
CA ALA A 123 8.18 4.03 22.65
C ALA A 123 7.62 4.88 21.50
N ILE A 124 7.09 6.07 21.78
CA ILE A 124 6.60 7.00 20.74
C ILE A 124 7.73 7.40 19.79
N TRP A 125 8.89 7.81 20.31
CA TRP A 125 10.02 8.17 19.44
C TRP A 125 10.56 6.99 18.65
N LEU A 126 10.62 5.80 19.26
CA LEU A 126 11.00 4.58 18.56
C LEU A 126 10.00 4.25 17.44
N SER A 127 8.69 4.37 17.71
CA SER A 127 7.62 4.15 16.74
C SER A 127 7.75 5.08 15.53
N ILE A 128 7.89 6.38 15.76
CA ILE A 128 8.08 7.39 14.70
C ILE A 128 9.36 7.10 13.91
N GLY A 129 10.45 6.78 14.62
CA GLY A 129 11.72 6.39 14.00
C GLY A 129 11.60 5.17 13.11
N MET A 130 10.91 4.12 13.57
CA MET A 130 10.67 2.90 12.79
C MET A 130 9.81 3.15 11.54
N ILE A 131 8.75 3.95 11.64
CA ILE A 131 7.89 4.30 10.49
C ILE A 131 8.74 5.06 9.45
N THR A 132 9.50 6.05 9.88
CA THR A 132 10.34 6.87 9.00
C THR A 132 11.46 6.04 8.37
N ALA A 133 12.20 5.28 9.20
CA ALA A 133 13.27 4.42 8.73
C ALA A 133 12.75 3.33 7.78
N GLY A 134 11.58 2.77 8.07
CA GLY A 134 10.93 1.78 7.20
C GLY A 134 10.74 2.29 5.78
N TRP A 135 10.25 3.52 5.62
CA TRP A 135 10.13 4.16 4.31
C TRP A 135 11.50 4.40 3.66
N VAL A 136 12.44 5.02 4.39
CA VAL A 136 13.75 5.38 3.84
C VAL A 136 14.52 4.13 3.39
N VAL A 137 14.59 3.12 4.24
CA VAL A 137 15.30 1.85 3.94
C VAL A 137 14.64 1.13 2.77
N TYR A 138 13.30 1.02 2.75
CA TYR A 138 12.58 0.44 1.62
C TYR A 138 12.85 1.21 0.31
N ASP A 139 12.80 2.53 0.35
CA ASP A 139 13.00 3.35 -0.85
C ASP A 139 14.42 3.22 -1.42
N LEU A 140 15.43 3.26 -0.53
CA LEU A 140 16.83 3.06 -0.91
C LEU A 140 17.07 1.66 -1.44
N LEU A 141 16.54 0.62 -0.78
CA LEU A 141 16.65 -0.76 -1.25
C LEU A 141 16.17 -0.88 -2.70
N TRP A 142 14.95 -0.41 -2.98
CA TRP A 142 14.35 -0.53 -4.31
C TRP A 142 14.83 0.51 -5.33
N LYS A 143 15.62 1.48 -4.90
CA LYS A 143 16.37 2.38 -5.79
C LYS A 143 17.65 1.70 -6.31
N PHE A 144 18.35 0.97 -5.46
CA PHE A 144 19.66 0.40 -5.79
C PHE A 144 19.63 -1.09 -6.13
N CYS A 145 18.72 -1.87 -5.55
CA CYS A 145 18.58 -3.29 -5.84
C CYS A 145 17.90 -3.51 -7.21
N LYS A 146 18.66 -4.02 -8.16
CA LYS A 146 18.17 -4.35 -9.52
C LYS A 146 17.55 -5.75 -9.60
N ASN A 147 18.00 -6.67 -8.75
CA ASN A 147 17.47 -8.04 -8.70
C ASN A 147 16.18 -8.08 -7.89
N GLU A 148 15.04 -8.35 -8.56
CA GLU A 148 13.70 -8.35 -7.93
C GLU A 148 13.60 -9.41 -6.83
N MET A 149 14.13 -10.62 -7.05
CA MET A 149 14.06 -11.71 -6.05
C MET A 149 14.86 -11.38 -4.79
N LEU A 150 16.06 -10.85 -4.96
CA LEU A 150 16.90 -10.39 -3.85
C LEU A 150 16.22 -9.24 -3.09
N GLY A 151 15.65 -8.27 -3.81
CA GLY A 151 14.90 -7.16 -3.21
C GLY A 151 13.71 -7.62 -2.38
N VAL A 152 12.96 -8.62 -2.87
CA VAL A 152 11.85 -9.24 -2.14
C VAL A 152 12.35 -9.96 -0.88
N ALA A 153 13.40 -10.78 -0.99
CA ALA A 153 13.96 -11.50 0.14
C ALA A 153 14.47 -10.55 1.25
N ILE A 154 15.20 -9.49 0.87
CA ILE A 154 15.65 -8.46 1.83
C ILE A 154 14.45 -7.72 2.43
N SER A 155 13.44 -7.35 1.63
CA SER A 155 12.24 -6.69 2.14
C SER A 155 11.50 -7.55 3.16
N TYR A 156 11.42 -8.86 2.93
CA TYR A 156 10.82 -9.79 3.89
C TYR A 156 11.66 -9.91 5.18
N ALA A 157 12.97 -10.06 5.07
CA ALA A 157 13.86 -10.09 6.23
C ALA A 157 13.74 -8.81 7.08
N LEU A 158 13.67 -7.65 6.46
CA LEU A 158 13.46 -6.37 7.13
C LEU A 158 12.08 -6.29 7.80
N ALA A 159 11.03 -6.84 7.17
CA ALA A 159 9.71 -6.92 7.78
C ALA A 159 9.70 -7.83 9.02
N VAL A 160 10.41 -8.97 8.99
CA VAL A 160 10.60 -9.87 10.15
C VAL A 160 11.34 -9.16 11.27
N VAL A 161 12.42 -8.44 10.96
CA VAL A 161 13.16 -7.63 11.94
C VAL A 161 12.27 -6.57 12.59
N ALA A 162 11.49 -5.85 11.76
CA ALA A 162 10.55 -4.85 12.27
C ALA A 162 9.45 -5.48 13.14
N ALA A 163 8.93 -6.66 12.75
CA ALA A 163 7.98 -7.42 13.55
C ALA A 163 8.56 -7.81 14.91
N TYR A 164 9.77 -8.36 14.92
CA TYR A 164 10.45 -8.77 16.15
C TYR A 164 10.65 -7.60 17.11
N PHE A 165 11.22 -6.48 16.64
CA PHE A 165 11.45 -5.30 17.48
C PHE A 165 10.15 -4.64 17.93
N SER A 166 9.13 -4.59 17.06
CA SER A 166 7.80 -4.10 17.45
C SER A 166 7.20 -4.94 18.58
N CYS A 167 7.21 -6.26 18.45
CA CYS A 167 6.67 -7.17 19.48
C CYS A 167 7.49 -7.18 20.78
N LYS A 168 8.79 -6.84 20.71
CA LYS A 168 9.66 -6.73 21.87
C LYS A 168 9.41 -5.47 22.70
N TYR A 169 9.10 -4.34 22.06
CA TYR A 169 9.06 -3.04 22.73
C TYR A 169 7.65 -2.46 22.88
N PHE A 170 6.70 -2.91 22.09
CA PHE A 170 5.33 -2.41 22.12
C PHE A 170 4.36 -3.46 22.67
N SER A 171 3.19 -3.01 23.09
CA SER A 171 2.09 -3.91 23.43
C SER A 171 1.74 -4.80 22.22
N GLY A 172 1.16 -5.98 22.43
CA GLY A 172 0.84 -6.88 21.33
C GLY A 172 0.00 -6.22 20.23
N ARG A 173 -1.04 -5.44 20.59
CA ARG A 173 -1.83 -4.62 19.66
C ARG A 173 -0.98 -3.53 19.01
N GLY A 174 -0.19 -2.82 19.81
CA GLY A 174 0.69 -1.75 19.35
C GLY A 174 1.70 -2.27 18.33
N ALA A 175 2.29 -3.44 18.55
CA ALA A 175 3.25 -4.05 17.66
C ALA A 175 2.68 -4.36 16.26
N TYR A 176 1.51 -4.99 16.22
CA TYR A 176 0.84 -5.33 14.95
C TYR A 176 0.44 -4.08 14.17
N LEU A 177 -0.14 -3.09 14.84
CA LEU A 177 -0.50 -1.84 14.18
C LEU A 177 0.72 -0.97 13.83
N GLN A 178 1.81 -1.07 14.59
CA GLN A 178 3.07 -0.41 14.22
C GLN A 178 3.59 -0.90 12.87
N VAL A 179 3.62 -2.22 12.67
CA VAL A 179 4.04 -2.81 11.39
C VAL A 179 3.06 -2.44 10.27
N ALA A 180 1.74 -2.45 10.56
CA ALA A 180 0.73 -2.01 9.60
C ALA A 180 0.89 -0.53 9.23
N ALA A 181 1.13 0.36 10.20
CA ALA A 181 1.34 1.80 9.96
C ALA A 181 2.62 2.05 9.15
N MET A 182 3.70 1.30 9.44
CA MET A 182 4.94 1.36 8.66
C MET A 182 4.70 0.93 7.20
N MET A 183 4.05 -0.22 6.97
CA MET A 183 3.72 -0.70 5.63
C MET A 183 2.76 0.24 4.90
N GLY A 184 1.73 0.75 5.57
CA GLY A 184 0.79 1.73 5.03
C GLY A 184 1.48 3.05 4.65
N THR A 185 2.46 3.49 5.45
CA THR A 185 3.29 4.66 5.13
C THR A 185 4.15 4.41 3.88
N ILE A 186 4.75 3.23 3.74
CA ILE A 186 5.47 2.84 2.53
C ILE A 186 4.55 2.93 1.31
N MET A 187 3.32 2.41 1.41
CA MET A 187 2.34 2.44 0.31
C MET A 187 1.95 3.88 -0.07
N ALA A 188 1.61 4.72 0.91
CA ALA A 188 1.22 6.11 0.67
C ALA A 188 2.39 6.92 0.11
N ALA A 189 3.58 6.77 0.66
CA ALA A 189 4.79 7.44 0.18
C ALA A 189 5.17 6.97 -1.25
N ASN A 190 4.96 5.70 -1.61
CA ASN A 190 5.08 5.25 -2.99
C ASN A 190 4.17 6.06 -3.93
N VAL A 191 2.90 6.27 -3.53
CA VAL A 191 1.97 7.07 -4.35
C VAL A 191 2.44 8.52 -4.47
N TRP A 192 2.65 9.19 -3.34
CA TRP A 192 2.89 10.63 -3.32
C TRP A 192 4.29 11.05 -3.72
N MET A 193 5.32 10.24 -3.41
CA MET A 193 6.73 10.60 -3.61
C MET A 193 7.37 9.91 -4.81
N ARG A 194 6.76 8.85 -5.38
CA ARG A 194 7.35 8.10 -6.50
C ARG A 194 6.42 8.02 -7.70
N ILE A 195 5.18 7.58 -7.53
CA ILE A 195 4.25 7.34 -8.64
C ILE A 195 3.76 8.68 -9.22
N LEU A 196 3.12 9.52 -8.40
CA LEU A 196 2.56 10.79 -8.87
C LEU A 196 3.58 11.73 -9.51
N PRO A 197 4.80 11.95 -8.95
CA PRO A 197 5.78 12.81 -9.60
C PRO A 197 6.22 12.29 -10.97
N ALA A 198 6.40 10.97 -11.12
CA ALA A 198 6.73 10.35 -12.40
C ALA A 198 5.60 10.55 -13.42
N GLN A 199 4.36 10.25 -13.02
CA GLN A 199 3.19 10.44 -13.88
C GLN A 199 3.00 11.90 -14.30
N ARG A 200 3.21 12.86 -13.38
CA ARG A 200 3.12 14.31 -13.71
C ARG A 200 4.16 14.71 -14.75
N ARG A 201 5.41 14.22 -14.66
CA ARG A 201 6.43 14.51 -15.67
C ARG A 201 6.09 13.89 -17.02
N MET A 202 5.58 12.66 -17.04
CA MET A 202 5.13 12.01 -18.29
C MET A 202 3.98 12.79 -18.95
N VAL A 203 2.97 13.20 -18.16
CA VAL A 203 1.86 14.01 -18.66
C VAL A 203 2.34 15.38 -19.17
N ALA A 204 3.27 16.03 -18.46
CA ALA A 204 3.84 17.31 -18.89
C ALA A 204 4.59 17.18 -20.24
N ALA A 205 5.37 16.13 -20.43
CA ALA A 205 6.06 15.85 -21.68
C ALA A 205 5.08 15.66 -22.85
N LEU A 206 4.01 14.85 -22.64
CA LEU A 206 2.97 14.64 -23.65
C LEU A 206 2.24 15.94 -24.01
N LYS A 207 1.91 16.77 -23.02
CA LYS A 207 1.27 18.09 -23.25
C LYS A 207 2.19 19.06 -24.01
N ALA A 208 3.50 18.93 -23.82
CA ALA A 208 4.50 19.70 -24.55
C ALA A 208 4.82 19.13 -25.95
N GLY A 209 4.15 18.06 -26.38
CA GLY A 209 4.39 17.41 -27.66
C GLY A 209 5.71 16.62 -27.71
N THR A 210 6.33 16.35 -26.56
CA THR A 210 7.59 15.58 -26.46
C THR A 210 7.35 14.15 -25.98
N ALA A 211 8.24 13.22 -26.34
CA ALA A 211 8.12 11.83 -25.89
C ALA A 211 8.33 11.72 -24.37
N PRO A 212 7.46 11.01 -23.64
CA PRO A 212 7.61 10.79 -22.20
C PRO A 212 8.76 9.82 -21.91
N ASN A 213 9.40 9.97 -20.76
CA ASN A 213 10.41 9.02 -20.29
C ASN A 213 9.74 7.73 -19.81
N LEU A 214 9.78 6.67 -20.62
CA LEU A 214 9.15 5.38 -20.35
C LEU A 214 9.79 4.64 -19.16
N GLU A 215 11.05 4.90 -18.83
CA GLU A 215 11.68 4.32 -17.66
C GLU A 215 11.06 4.83 -16.36
N GLU A 216 10.65 6.10 -16.31
CA GLU A 216 9.92 6.65 -15.17
C GLU A 216 8.57 5.95 -14.98
N GLY A 217 7.85 5.69 -16.08
CA GLY A 217 6.62 4.90 -16.06
C GLY A 217 6.83 3.49 -15.53
N THR A 218 7.89 2.82 -15.98
CA THR A 218 8.26 1.47 -15.53
C THR A 218 8.59 1.45 -14.03
N ARG A 219 9.35 2.43 -13.54
CA ARG A 219 9.64 2.57 -12.11
C ARG A 219 8.38 2.84 -11.28
N ALA A 220 7.49 3.71 -11.75
CA ALA A 220 6.20 3.97 -11.11
C ALA A 220 5.32 2.70 -11.06
N LYS A 221 5.23 1.97 -12.17
CA LYS A 221 4.50 0.69 -12.26
C LYS A 221 5.04 -0.34 -11.26
N ARG A 222 6.36 -0.46 -11.10
CA ARG A 222 6.97 -1.34 -10.10
C ARG A 222 6.55 -0.97 -8.68
N ARG A 223 6.55 0.33 -8.31
CA ARG A 223 6.09 0.79 -6.99
C ARG A 223 4.60 0.51 -6.77
N SER A 224 3.78 0.69 -7.78
CA SER A 224 2.36 0.32 -7.74
C SER A 224 2.16 -1.19 -7.57
N LYS A 225 2.95 -2.03 -8.26
CA LYS A 225 2.97 -3.48 -8.04
C LYS A 225 3.30 -3.83 -6.59
N HIS A 226 4.28 -3.18 -5.96
CA HIS A 226 4.59 -3.41 -4.54
C HIS A 226 3.40 -3.07 -3.64
N ASN A 227 2.70 -1.96 -3.88
CA ASN A 227 1.52 -1.61 -3.10
C ASN A 227 0.45 -2.71 -3.15
N SER A 228 0.22 -3.33 -4.31
CA SER A 228 -0.76 -4.42 -4.42
C SER A 228 -0.34 -5.72 -3.69
N PHE A 229 0.95 -5.91 -3.39
CA PHE A 229 1.40 -6.99 -2.51
C PHE A 229 1.32 -6.62 -1.03
N ILE A 230 1.65 -5.37 -0.68
CA ILE A 230 1.69 -4.90 0.71
C ILE A 230 0.28 -4.73 1.28
N VAL A 231 -0.72 -4.38 0.46
CA VAL A 231 -2.07 -4.07 0.94
C VAL A 231 -2.75 -5.23 1.65
N ILE A 232 -2.57 -6.49 1.20
CA ILE A 232 -3.22 -7.64 1.82
C ILE A 232 -2.77 -7.84 3.27
N PRO A 233 -1.46 -7.97 3.57
CA PRO A 233 -1.03 -8.05 4.97
C PRO A 233 -1.40 -6.81 5.78
N VAL A 234 -1.39 -5.61 5.19
CA VAL A 234 -1.82 -4.38 5.90
C VAL A 234 -3.28 -4.47 6.34
N VAL A 235 -4.19 -4.87 5.45
CA VAL A 235 -5.61 -5.03 5.79
C VAL A 235 -5.78 -6.06 6.90
N PHE A 236 -5.09 -7.21 6.81
CA PHE A 236 -5.11 -8.22 7.85
C PHE A 236 -4.63 -7.64 9.20
N LEU A 237 -3.48 -6.95 9.22
CA LEU A 237 -2.93 -6.37 10.43
C LEU A 237 -3.85 -5.31 11.05
N MET A 238 -4.55 -4.51 10.23
CA MET A 238 -5.54 -3.55 10.72
C MET A 238 -6.74 -4.23 11.40
N ILE A 239 -7.14 -5.42 10.92
CA ILE A 239 -8.23 -6.20 11.50
C ILE A 239 -7.77 -6.98 12.75
N SER A 240 -6.50 -7.35 12.82
CA SER A 240 -5.93 -8.23 13.86
C SER A 240 -6.14 -7.74 15.31
N ASN A 241 -6.38 -6.45 15.51
CA ASN A 241 -6.74 -5.87 16.81
C ASN A 241 -7.91 -6.55 17.53
N HIS A 242 -8.80 -7.17 16.77
CA HIS A 242 -9.99 -7.84 17.27
C HIS A 242 -9.73 -9.31 17.60
N TYR A 243 -8.51 -9.83 17.36
CA TYR A 243 -8.16 -11.24 17.49
C TYR A 243 -6.97 -11.46 18.44
N PRO A 244 -7.22 -11.51 19.79
CA PRO A 244 -6.16 -11.68 20.78
C PRO A 244 -5.29 -12.92 20.57
N GLY A 245 -5.82 -13.97 19.98
CA GLY A 245 -5.06 -15.19 19.66
C GLY A 245 -3.86 -14.96 18.74
N THR A 246 -3.79 -13.83 18.03
CA THR A 246 -2.65 -13.46 17.19
C THR A 246 -1.60 -12.68 17.97
N TYR A 247 -1.93 -11.50 18.43
CA TYR A 247 -0.99 -10.58 19.09
C TYR A 247 -0.72 -10.90 20.55
N GLY A 248 -1.58 -11.65 21.22
CA GLY A 248 -1.41 -12.08 22.62
C GLY A 248 -0.56 -13.35 22.79
N SER A 249 -0.16 -14.01 21.71
CA SER A 249 0.71 -15.19 21.76
C SER A 249 2.14 -14.82 22.20
N PRO A 250 2.85 -15.68 22.96
CA PRO A 250 4.27 -15.50 23.24
C PRO A 250 5.14 -15.55 21.96
N HIS A 251 4.63 -16.10 20.88
CA HIS A 251 5.27 -16.17 19.56
C HIS A 251 4.66 -15.17 18.54
N ASN A 252 4.08 -14.06 19.02
CA ASN A 252 3.35 -13.10 18.21
C ASN A 252 4.15 -12.54 17.03
N TRP A 253 5.46 -12.31 17.17
CA TRP A 253 6.31 -11.82 16.08
C TRP A 253 6.47 -12.87 14.96
N ILE A 254 6.49 -14.18 15.30
CA ILE A 254 6.52 -15.27 14.30
C ILE A 254 5.18 -15.30 13.57
N ILE A 255 4.06 -15.28 14.31
CA ILE A 255 2.72 -15.25 13.73
C ILE A 255 2.58 -14.07 12.78
N LEU A 256 2.99 -12.86 13.19
CA LEU A 256 2.97 -11.67 12.37
C LEU A 256 3.78 -11.85 11.09
N SER A 257 5.01 -12.37 11.19
CA SER A 257 5.90 -12.60 10.05
C SER A 257 5.32 -13.61 9.07
N VAL A 258 4.76 -14.71 9.56
CA VAL A 258 4.09 -15.73 8.72
C VAL A 258 2.87 -15.13 8.03
N LEU A 259 2.06 -14.32 8.70
CA LEU A 259 0.87 -13.72 8.14
C LEU A 259 1.20 -12.66 7.06
N VAL A 260 2.29 -11.93 7.21
CA VAL A 260 2.80 -11.07 6.13
C VAL A 260 3.16 -11.89 4.89
N LEU A 261 3.86 -13.02 5.08
CA LEU A 261 4.22 -13.92 3.97
C LEU A 261 2.97 -14.52 3.30
N VAL A 262 2.01 -15.01 4.09
CA VAL A 262 0.73 -15.52 3.58
C VAL A 262 -0.01 -14.44 2.81
N GLY A 263 -0.03 -13.19 3.28
CA GLY A 263 -0.61 -12.06 2.57
C GLY A 263 0.06 -11.79 1.22
N TRP A 264 1.39 -11.92 1.12
CA TRP A 264 2.10 -11.79 -0.16
C TRP A 264 1.80 -12.95 -1.12
N ILE A 265 1.67 -14.18 -0.60
CA ILE A 265 1.27 -15.34 -1.41
C ILE A 265 -0.16 -15.12 -1.95
N ALA A 266 -1.09 -14.71 -1.09
CA ALA A 266 -2.46 -14.38 -1.50
C ALA A 266 -2.50 -13.28 -2.56
N ALA A 267 -1.70 -12.20 -2.39
CA ALA A 267 -1.57 -11.16 -3.40
C ALA A 267 -1.10 -11.70 -4.76
N LYS A 268 -0.14 -12.63 -4.74
CA LYS A 268 0.37 -13.28 -5.96
C LYS A 268 -0.71 -14.10 -6.68
N ILE A 269 -1.56 -14.79 -5.91
CA ILE A 269 -2.67 -15.59 -6.46
C ILE A 269 -3.71 -14.66 -7.10
N ILE A 270 -4.18 -13.66 -6.35
CA ILE A 270 -5.21 -12.71 -6.80
C ILE A 270 -4.75 -11.94 -8.06
N ARG A 271 -3.46 -11.62 -8.16
CA ARG A 271 -2.91 -10.93 -9.33
C ARG A 271 -2.81 -11.79 -10.60
N ARG A 272 -2.96 -13.11 -10.47
CA ARG A 272 -2.94 -14.06 -11.61
C ARG A 272 -4.36 -14.44 -12.07
N ALA A 273 -5.34 -14.21 -11.21
CA ALA A 273 -6.76 -14.44 -11.51
C ALA A 273 -7.36 -13.24 -12.28
#